data_d38c84bfff8066ca31e582077a3187e8
#
_entry.id   d38c84bfff8066ca31e582077a3187e8
#
_cell.length_a   1.000
_cell.length_b   1.000
_cell.length_c   1.000
_cell.angle_alpha   90.00
_cell.angle_beta   90.00
_cell.angle_gamma   90.00
#
_symmetry.space_group_name_H-M   'P 1'
#
loop_
_entity.id
_entity.type
_entity.pdbx_description
1 polymer ?
#
loop_
_entity_poly.entity_id
_entity_poly.type
_entity_poly.pdbx_seq_one_letter_code
_entity_poly.pdbx_strand_id
1 'polypeptide(L)'
;MDYAIYKTTDGKHPRVIHRFTQEACNHKAKAAAREKLNDMWIRVLQRPMLHHNPKGTKDDFQYDYMTSVNTSECIRFYIDKL
;
A
#
# COMPACT_ATOMS: atom_id res chain seq x y z
N MET A 1 -16.85 11.59 0.01
CA MET A 1 -15.51 11.82 -0.55
C MET A 1 -14.83 10.48 -0.75
N ASP A 2 -14.23 10.26 -1.89
CA ASP A 2 -13.66 8.98 -2.24
C ASP A 2 -12.15 8.98 -1.99
N TYR A 3 -11.65 7.80 -1.66
CA TYR A 3 -10.23 7.57 -1.39
C TYR A 3 -9.73 6.36 -2.17
N ALA A 4 -8.43 6.29 -2.34
CA ALA A 4 -7.78 5.18 -3.01
C ALA A 4 -6.48 4.80 -2.31
N ILE A 5 -6.09 3.55 -2.50
CA ILE A 5 -4.75 3.10 -2.19
C ILE A 5 -3.94 3.21 -3.48
N TYR A 6 -2.85 3.94 -3.40
CA TYR A 6 -1.92 4.15 -4.50
C TYR A 6 -0.68 3.30 -4.30
N LYS A 7 -0.14 2.84 -5.41
CA LYS A 7 1.11 2.10 -5.43
C LYS A 7 2.12 2.83 -6.30
N THR A 8 3.33 3.01 -5.80
CA THR A 8 4.47 3.45 -6.61
C THR A 8 5.53 2.37 -6.63
N THR A 9 6.23 2.26 -7.75
CA THR A 9 7.37 1.36 -7.91
C THR A 9 8.57 2.20 -8.33
N ASP A 10 9.64 2.18 -7.52
CA ASP A 10 10.87 2.95 -7.75
C ASP A 10 10.63 4.44 -7.98
N GLY A 11 9.65 5.01 -7.28
CA GLY A 11 9.32 6.42 -7.40
C GLY A 11 8.63 6.82 -8.70
N LYS A 12 8.18 5.86 -9.49
CA LYS A 12 7.44 6.11 -10.73
C LYS A 12 6.03 6.64 -10.43
N HIS A 13 5.30 7.01 -11.48
CA HIS A 13 3.95 7.54 -11.33
C HIS A 13 3.06 6.62 -10.51
N PRO A 14 2.34 7.15 -9.50
CA PRO A 14 1.41 6.36 -8.71
C PRO A 14 0.26 5.84 -9.57
N ARG A 15 -0.18 4.63 -9.26
CA ARG A 15 -1.40 4.09 -9.85
C ARG A 15 -2.34 3.64 -8.74
N VAL A 16 -3.62 3.75 -9.00
CA VAL A 16 -4.67 3.29 -8.08
C VAL A 16 -4.76 1.76 -8.16
N ILE A 17 -4.65 1.10 -7.01
CA ILE A 17 -4.82 -0.36 -6.93
C ILE A 17 -6.15 -0.74 -6.28
N HIS A 18 -6.68 0.09 -5.39
CA HIS A 18 -7.98 -0.11 -4.75
C HIS A 18 -8.70 1.23 -4.64
N ARG A 19 -10.01 1.23 -4.89
CA ARG A 19 -10.88 2.40 -4.76
C ARG A 19 -11.88 2.17 -3.65
N PHE A 20 -12.15 3.22 -2.87
CA PHE A 20 -13.09 3.18 -1.74
C PHE A 20 -14.05 4.36 -1.85
N THR A 21 -15.33 4.07 -1.99
CA THR A 21 -16.38 5.07 -2.03
C THR A 21 -17.30 4.91 -0.83
N GLN A 22 -17.92 5.99 -0.39
CA GLN A 22 -18.85 5.90 0.74
C GLN A 22 -20.07 5.05 0.40
N GLU A 23 -20.47 5.02 -0.85
CA GLU A 23 -21.63 4.22 -1.29
C GLU A 23 -21.33 2.72 -1.32
N ALA A 24 -20.10 2.34 -1.64
CA ALA A 24 -19.70 0.95 -1.78
C ALA A 24 -19.31 0.32 -0.44
N CYS A 25 -19.05 1.13 0.60
CA CYS A 25 -18.58 0.67 1.90
C CYS A 25 -19.57 1.12 2.98
N ASN A 26 -19.87 0.23 3.93
CA ASN A 26 -20.66 0.58 5.11
C ASN A 26 -19.89 1.51 6.06
N HIS A 27 -18.66 1.85 5.72
CA HIS A 27 -17.77 2.76 6.46
C HIS A 27 -17.47 3.99 5.59
N LYS A 28 -17.00 5.04 6.25
CA LYS A 28 -16.42 6.16 5.50
C LYS A 28 -15.27 5.64 4.64
N ALA A 29 -15.18 6.12 3.42
CA ALA A 29 -14.20 5.63 2.44
C ALA A 29 -12.76 5.63 2.98
N LYS A 30 -12.37 6.69 3.69
CA LYS A 30 -11.03 6.77 4.27
C LYS A 30 -10.78 5.69 5.31
N ALA A 31 -11.76 5.40 6.17
CA ALA A 31 -11.62 4.36 7.18
C ALA A 31 -11.48 2.98 6.54
N ALA A 32 -12.26 2.70 5.50
CA ALA A 32 -12.16 1.45 4.75
C ALA A 32 -10.80 1.31 4.07
N ALA A 33 -10.29 2.38 3.49
CA ALA A 33 -8.96 2.40 2.87
C ALA A 33 -7.86 2.13 3.90
N ARG A 34 -7.95 2.75 5.08
CA ARG A 34 -6.98 2.53 6.16
C ARG A 34 -6.99 1.09 6.66
N GLU A 35 -8.17 0.50 6.81
CA GLU A 35 -8.30 -0.88 7.24
C GLU A 35 -7.63 -1.82 6.24
N LYS A 36 -7.88 -1.62 4.95
CA LYS A 36 -7.26 -2.43 3.90
C LYS A 36 -5.74 -2.25 3.89
N LEU A 37 -5.25 -1.02 3.97
CA LEU A 37 -3.82 -0.75 3.94
C LEU A 37 -3.11 -1.32 5.17
N ASN A 38 -3.76 -1.26 6.34
CA ASN A 38 -3.23 -1.87 7.56
C ASN A 38 -3.06 -3.39 7.39
N ASP A 39 -4.03 -4.07 6.78
CA ASP A 39 -3.94 -5.50 6.49
C ASP A 39 -2.76 -5.80 5.56
N MET A 40 -2.55 -4.97 4.55
CA MET A 40 -1.41 -5.11 3.65
C MET A 40 -0.07 -4.93 4.38
N TRP A 41 0.00 -3.93 5.27
CA TRP A 41 1.19 -3.66 6.07
C TRP A 41 1.55 -4.84 6.98
N ILE A 42 0.56 -5.41 7.65
CA ILE A 42 0.75 -6.59 8.50
C ILE A 42 1.32 -7.76 7.68
N ARG A 43 0.80 -7.99 6.48
CA ARG A 43 1.30 -9.06 5.60
C ARG A 43 2.75 -8.84 5.20
N VAL A 44 3.13 -7.61 4.90
CA VAL A 44 4.53 -7.26 4.59
C VAL A 44 5.44 -7.58 5.76
N LEU A 45 5.02 -7.22 6.98
CA LEU A 45 5.80 -7.48 8.19
C LEU A 45 5.93 -8.98 8.50
N GLN A 46 4.93 -9.78 8.14
CA GLN A 46 4.93 -11.22 8.39
C GLN A 46 5.76 -12.03 7.38
N ARG A 47 6.17 -11.43 6.26
CA ARG A 47 6.91 -12.14 5.20
C ARG A 47 8.24 -11.44 4.89
N PRO A 48 9.18 -11.37 5.85
CA PRO A 48 10.42 -10.63 5.66
C PRO A 48 11.32 -11.22 4.57
N MET A 49 11.16 -12.49 4.21
CA MET A 49 11.96 -13.10 3.14
C MET A 49 11.56 -12.58 1.74
N LEU A 50 10.32 -12.15 1.55
CA LEU A 50 9.84 -11.60 0.29
C LEU A 50 9.92 -10.08 0.26
N HIS A 51 9.94 -9.46 1.43
CA HIS A 51 9.89 -8.01 1.57
C HIS A 51 11.01 -7.56 2.50
N HIS A 52 11.95 -6.80 1.97
CA HIS A 52 13.10 -6.31 2.73
C HIS A 52 12.94 -4.84 3.10
N ASN A 53 13.55 -4.47 4.23
CA ASN A 53 13.62 -3.08 4.68
C ASN A 53 12.26 -2.39 4.77
N PRO A 54 11.25 -3.01 5.41
CA PRO A 54 9.95 -2.36 5.56
C PRO A 54 10.09 -1.09 6.40
N LYS A 55 9.56 0.03 5.89
CA LYS A 55 9.64 1.35 6.52
C LYS A 55 8.30 2.05 6.44
N GLY A 56 8.02 2.88 7.41
CA GLY A 56 6.84 3.73 7.42
C GLY A 56 5.83 3.35 8.47
N THR A 57 4.57 3.63 8.19
CA THR A 57 3.45 3.38 9.07
C THR A 57 2.37 2.58 8.33
N LYS A 58 1.33 2.18 9.07
CA LYS A 58 0.18 1.49 8.47
C LYS A 58 -0.57 2.35 7.42
N ASP A 59 -0.35 3.66 7.40
CA ASP A 59 -1.04 4.58 6.49
C ASP A 59 -0.18 4.97 5.28
N ASP A 60 1.11 4.71 5.34
CA ASP A 60 2.05 5.03 4.27
C ASP A 60 3.34 4.24 4.53
N PHE A 61 3.54 3.19 3.77
CA PHE A 61 4.71 2.33 3.98
C PHE A 61 5.38 1.96 2.67
N GLN A 62 6.64 1.58 2.77
CA GLN A 62 7.43 1.11 1.64
C GLN A 62 8.31 -0.07 2.05
N TYR A 63 8.70 -0.85 1.06
CA TYR A 63 9.60 -1.98 1.25
C TYR A 63 10.29 -2.30 -0.06
N ASP A 64 11.39 -3.06 0.03
CA ASP A 64 12.08 -3.58 -1.14
C ASP A 64 11.56 -4.97 -1.46
N TYR A 65 11.07 -5.14 -2.68
CA TYR A 65 10.60 -6.44 -3.19
C TYR A 65 11.65 -7.02 -4.13
N MET A 66 12.12 -8.22 -3.82
CA MET A 66 13.12 -8.89 -4.65
C MET A 66 12.48 -9.43 -5.93
N THR A 67 12.97 -8.96 -7.07
CA THR A 67 12.54 -9.43 -8.39
C THR A 67 13.46 -10.52 -8.94
N SER A 68 14.71 -10.55 -8.45
CA SER A 68 15.68 -11.63 -8.73
C SER A 68 16.74 -11.63 -7.64
N VAL A 69 17.73 -12.51 -7.76
CA VAL A 69 18.81 -12.66 -6.77
C VAL A 69 19.53 -11.34 -6.51
N ASN A 70 19.71 -10.51 -7.52
CA ASN A 70 20.51 -9.29 -7.44
C ASN A 70 19.72 -8.01 -7.69
N THR A 71 18.42 -8.09 -7.88
CA THR A 71 17.60 -6.91 -8.17
C THR A 71 16.38 -6.85 -7.27
N SER A 72 16.01 -5.64 -6.90
CA SER A 72 14.80 -5.38 -6.12
C SER A 72 14.13 -4.11 -6.62
N GLU A 73 12.83 -4.00 -6.34
CA GLU A 73 12.04 -2.80 -6.61
C GLU A 73 11.59 -2.21 -5.28
N CYS A 74 11.65 -0.90 -5.17
CA CYS A 74 11.09 -0.20 -4.00
C CYS A 74 9.60 0.01 -4.23
N ILE A 75 8.78 -0.65 -3.42
CA ILE A 75 7.32 -0.57 -3.51
C ILE A 75 6.81 0.31 -2.37
N ARG A 76 5.95 1.26 -2.70
CA ARG A 76 5.28 2.11 -1.71
C ARG A 76 3.78 2.07 -1.90
N PHE A 77 3.06 1.97 -0.78
CA PHE A 77 1.60 2.06 -0.74
C PHE A 77 1.18 3.19 0.20
N TYR A 78 0.21 3.98 -0.21
CA TYR A 78 -0.32 5.07 0.61
C TYR A 78 -1.76 5.38 0.21
N ILE A 79 -2.44 6.11 1.08
CA ILE A 79 -3.83 6.54 0.88
C ILE A 79 -3.85 8.00 0.47
N ASP A 80 -4.65 8.32 -0.53
CA ASP A 80 -4.93 9.70 -0.90
C ASP A 80 -6.32 9.80 -1.50
N LYS A 81 -6.78 11.03 -1.66
CA LYS A 81 -8.07 11.31 -2.30
C LYS A 81 -8.04 10.89 -3.75
N LEU A 82 -9.17 10.41 -4.17
CA LEU A 82 -9.33 9.97 -5.55
C LEU A 82 -9.65 11.14 -6.47
#